data_058fa9f013925e297fdf8fd216ff2892
#
_entry.id   058fa9f013925e297fdf8fd216ff2892
#
_cell.length_a   1.000
_cell.length_b   1.000
_cell.length_c   1.000
_cell.angle_alpha   90.00
_cell.angle_beta   90.00
_cell.angle_gamma   90.00
#
_symmetry.space_group_name_H-M   'P 1'
#
loop_
_entity.id
_entity.type
_entity.pdbx_description
1 polymer ?
#
loop_
_entity_poly.entity_id
_entity_poly.type
_entity_poly.pdbx_seq_one_letter_code
_entity_poly.pdbx_strand_id
1 'polypeptide(L)'
;GKHHIQEGTYATVIGIFENQFLNNKPLTIVGNGEQRRDFTHIDDIVDGLIRINRAMQGEVDMVYDAPIFELGSGKNYSINEVADMFDKYYIREYTPARKGEYDVTLADYSEAQNLLDWEPTKDLSNYIKSIVK
;
A
#
# COMPACT_ATOMS: atom_id res chain seq x y z
N GLY A 1 18.57 -4.12 -10.45
CA GLY A 1 18.25 -4.02 -10.16
C GLY A 1 17.97 -3.96 -10.17
N LYS A 2 18.04 -4.24 -10.11
CA LYS A 2 17.52 -4.17 -9.85
C LYS A 2 16.96 -3.91 -9.05
N HIS A 3 16.50 -3.86 -8.57
CA HIS A 3 15.85 -3.56 -7.66
C HIS A 3 14.64 -3.35 -7.97
N HIS A 4 13.99 -3.84 -7.91
CA HIS A 4 12.98 -3.63 -8.21
C HIS A 4 11.93 -3.87 -7.52
N ILE A 5 12.01 -3.82 -6.49
CA ILE A 5 11.00 -3.91 -5.64
C ILE A 5 9.91 -3.12 -6.02
N GLN A 6 10.11 -2.20 -6.59
CA GLN A 6 9.15 -1.31 -6.77
C GLN A 6 8.38 -1.50 -7.98
N GLU A 7 8.63 -2.50 -8.69
CA GLU A 7 8.02 -2.62 -9.97
C GLU A 7 6.56 -2.91 -9.94
N GLY A 8 5.74 -1.92 -10.19
CA GLY A 8 4.33 -2.06 -10.42
C GLY A 8 3.56 -2.67 -9.29
N THR A 9 4.01 -2.50 -8.09
CA THR A 9 3.42 -3.21 -7.00
C THR A 9 3.08 -2.29 -5.85
N TYR A 10 3.26 -2.78 -4.66
CA TYR A 10 2.96 -2.06 -3.44
C TYR A 10 4.21 -1.40 -2.88
N ALA A 11 4.04 -0.65 -1.83
CA ALA A 11 5.11 0.06 -1.20
C ALA A 11 6.16 -0.86 -0.61
N THR A 12 7.20 -0.25 -0.12
CA THR A 12 8.47 -0.86 0.25
C THR A 12 8.38 -2.15 1.05
N VAL A 13 7.56 -2.20 2.08
CA VAL A 13 7.55 -3.37 2.93
C VAL A 13 7.05 -4.62 2.20
N ILE A 14 6.09 -4.45 1.32
CA ILE A 14 5.58 -5.59 0.54
C ILE A 14 6.66 -6.10 -0.41
N GLY A 15 7.38 -5.19 -1.05
CA GLY A 15 8.47 -5.59 -1.94
C GLY A 15 9.59 -6.27 -1.20
N ILE A 16 9.92 -5.80 0.00
CA ILE A 16 10.94 -6.44 0.81
C ILE A 16 10.50 -7.85 1.21
N PHE A 17 9.28 -8.00 1.68
CA PHE A 17 8.76 -9.31 2.07
C PHE A 17 8.73 -10.27 0.88
N GLU A 18 8.29 -9.78 -0.27
CA GLU A 18 8.27 -10.59 -1.49
C GLU A 18 9.66 -11.11 -1.82
N ASN A 19 10.64 -10.21 -1.81
CA ASN A 19 12.02 -10.57 -2.11
C ASN A 19 12.56 -11.58 -1.09
N GLN A 20 12.31 -11.33 0.19
CA GLN A 20 12.77 -12.21 1.25
C GLN A 20 12.13 -13.58 1.13
N PHE A 21 10.82 -13.62 0.93
CA PHE A 21 10.09 -14.89 0.85
C PHE A 21 10.56 -15.71 -0.35
N LEU A 22 10.69 -15.09 -1.51
CA LEU A 22 11.11 -15.81 -2.72
C LEU A 22 12.55 -16.29 -2.65
N ASN A 23 13.37 -15.68 -1.79
CA ASN A 23 14.76 -16.08 -1.62
C ASN A 23 15.01 -16.88 -0.34
N ASN A 24 13.92 -17.35 0.26
CA ASN A 24 13.97 -18.17 1.48
C ASN A 24 14.71 -17.49 2.63
N LYS A 25 14.54 -16.16 2.74
CA LYS A 25 15.10 -15.39 3.85
C LYS A 25 13.99 -15.05 4.83
N PRO A 26 14.31 -14.85 6.11
CA PRO A 26 13.29 -14.45 7.08
C PRO A 26 12.64 -13.14 6.69
N LEU A 27 11.36 -12.97 7.02
CA LEU A 27 10.69 -11.67 6.86
C LEU A 27 11.15 -10.78 8.01
N THR A 28 11.70 -9.61 7.69
CA THR A 28 12.19 -8.70 8.73
C THR A 28 11.13 -7.67 9.08
N ILE A 29 10.81 -7.56 10.35
CA ILE A 29 9.75 -6.70 10.85
C ILE A 29 10.32 -5.70 11.84
N VAL A 30 10.05 -4.41 11.63
CA VAL A 30 10.52 -3.36 12.52
C VAL A 30 9.56 -3.25 13.71
N GLY A 31 10.10 -3.19 14.91
CA GLY A 31 9.29 -3.10 16.11
C GLY A 31 8.56 -4.40 16.39
N ASN A 32 7.33 -4.31 16.90
CA ASN A 32 6.56 -5.50 17.22
C ASN A 32 5.63 -5.95 16.07
N GLY A 33 5.63 -5.22 14.96
CA GLY A 33 4.81 -5.60 13.80
C GLY A 33 3.33 -5.27 13.94
N GLU A 34 2.93 -4.56 14.98
CA GLU A 34 1.52 -4.21 15.18
C GLU A 34 1.13 -2.88 14.55
N GLN A 35 2.09 -2.14 14.01
CA GLN A 35 1.77 -0.92 13.29
C GLN A 35 0.94 -1.27 12.07
N ARG A 36 -0.07 -0.47 11.80
CA ARG A 36 -1.00 -0.74 10.72
C ARG A 36 -0.79 0.23 9.57
N ARG A 37 -0.88 -0.28 8.36
CA ARG A 37 -0.67 0.53 7.16
C ARG A 37 -1.76 0.25 6.14
N ASP A 38 -2.14 1.30 5.44
CA ASP A 38 -3.02 1.18 4.28
C ASP A 38 -2.12 0.99 3.07
N PHE A 39 -2.10 -0.21 2.52
CA PHE A 39 -1.25 -0.55 1.38
C PHE A 39 -2.05 -0.40 0.10
N THR A 40 -1.58 0.42 -0.81
CA THR A 40 -2.27 0.71 -2.06
C THR A 40 -1.37 0.36 -3.24
N HIS A 41 -1.92 -0.35 -4.20
CA HIS A 41 -1.17 -0.76 -5.37
C HIS A 41 -0.79 0.45 -6.21
N ILE A 42 0.41 0.44 -6.76
CA ILE A 42 0.91 1.58 -7.55
C ILE A 42 -0.01 1.89 -8.73
N ASP A 43 -0.62 0.89 -9.35
CA ASP A 43 -1.51 1.13 -10.48
C ASP A 43 -2.72 1.96 -10.08
N ASP A 44 -3.25 1.73 -8.88
CA ASP A 44 -4.38 2.52 -8.38
C ASP A 44 -3.95 3.95 -8.09
N ILE A 45 -2.74 4.14 -7.58
CA ILE A 45 -2.20 5.48 -7.34
C ILE A 45 -2.02 6.23 -8.66
N VAL A 46 -1.45 5.57 -9.65
CA VAL A 46 -1.23 6.18 -10.97
C VAL A 46 -2.57 6.58 -11.60
N ASP A 47 -3.57 5.68 -11.53
CA ASP A 47 -4.90 6.00 -12.06
C ASP A 47 -5.48 7.23 -11.36
N GLY A 48 -5.33 7.31 -10.03
CA GLY A 48 -5.79 8.47 -9.28
C GLY A 48 -5.10 9.75 -9.71
N LEU A 49 -3.79 9.70 -9.89
CA LEU A 49 -3.03 10.88 -10.31
C LEU A 49 -3.44 11.35 -11.72
N ILE A 50 -3.73 10.41 -12.63
CA ILE A 50 -4.21 10.76 -13.96
C ILE A 50 -5.57 11.46 -13.86
N ARG A 51 -6.46 10.96 -13.04
CA ARG A 51 -7.79 11.56 -12.85
C ARG A 51 -7.70 12.95 -12.24
N ILE A 52 -6.80 13.15 -11.29
CA ILE A 52 -6.56 14.47 -10.69
C ILE A 52 -6.06 15.44 -11.78
N ASN A 53 -5.13 14.98 -12.60
CA ASN A 53 -4.58 15.82 -13.66
C ASN A 53 -5.67 16.26 -14.66
N ARG A 54 -6.54 15.34 -15.04
CA ARG A 54 -7.65 15.66 -15.93
C ARG A 54 -8.60 16.68 -15.29
N ALA A 55 -8.91 16.49 -14.02
CA ALA A 55 -9.77 17.42 -13.30
C ALA A 55 -9.17 18.81 -13.25
N MET A 56 -7.86 18.92 -13.06
CA MET A 56 -7.17 20.19 -13.04
C MET A 56 -7.17 20.85 -14.42
N GLN A 57 -7.40 20.07 -15.46
CA GLN A 57 -7.51 20.61 -16.83
C GLN A 57 -8.95 20.96 -17.20
N GLY A 58 -9.86 20.96 -16.22
CA GLY A 58 -11.23 21.40 -16.45
C GLY A 58 -12.21 20.34 -16.86
N GLU A 59 -11.82 19.05 -16.80
CA GLU A 59 -12.77 17.99 -17.12
C GLU A 59 -13.76 17.75 -16.01
N VAL A 60 -13.43 18.18 -14.80
CA VAL A 60 -14.29 18.07 -13.64
C VAL A 60 -14.38 19.44 -13.00
N ASP A 61 -15.58 19.81 -12.57
CA ASP A 61 -15.81 21.08 -11.92
C ASP A 61 -15.20 21.03 -10.52
N MET A 62 -14.10 21.71 -10.35
CA MET A 62 -13.46 21.84 -9.05
C MET A 62 -13.80 23.19 -8.52
N VAL A 63 -14.57 23.21 -7.46
CA VAL A 63 -15.06 24.47 -6.93
C VAL A 63 -13.94 25.17 -6.21
N TYR A 64 -13.95 26.31 -6.01
CA TYR A 64 -13.14 27.24 -5.28
C TYR A 64 -11.81 26.77 -4.75
N ASP A 65 -11.79 25.95 -3.71
CA ASP A 65 -10.57 25.49 -3.10
C ASP A 65 -10.16 24.17 -3.72
N ALA A 66 -8.88 24.00 -3.96
CA ALA A 66 -8.39 22.73 -4.45
C ALA A 66 -8.67 21.65 -3.41
N PRO A 67 -9.43 20.62 -3.75
CA PRO A 67 -9.72 19.56 -2.78
C PRO A 67 -8.47 18.76 -2.49
N ILE A 68 -8.43 18.15 -1.32
CA ILE A 68 -7.36 17.24 -0.93
C ILE A 68 -7.87 15.84 -1.18
N PHE A 69 -7.12 15.07 -1.97
CA PHE A 69 -7.48 13.70 -2.25
C PHE A 69 -6.57 12.74 -1.52
N GLU A 70 -7.17 11.77 -0.84
CA GLU A 70 -6.42 10.67 -0.25
C GLU A 70 -6.62 9.46 -1.14
N LEU A 71 -5.54 8.97 -1.71
CA LEU A 71 -5.57 7.81 -2.57
C LEU A 71 -5.06 6.61 -1.79
N GLY A 72 -5.97 5.80 -1.30
CA GLY A 72 -5.63 4.63 -0.52
C GLY A 72 -6.71 3.58 -0.62
N SER A 73 -6.47 2.42 -0.06
CA SER A 73 -7.40 1.31 -0.19
C SER A 73 -8.60 1.40 0.75
N GLY A 74 -8.51 2.25 1.77
CA GLY A 74 -9.57 2.34 2.76
C GLY A 74 -9.56 1.18 3.75
N LYS A 75 -8.56 0.32 3.67
CA LYS A 75 -8.35 -0.79 4.60
C LYS A 75 -6.91 -0.76 5.06
N ASN A 76 -6.65 -1.18 6.28
CA ASN A 76 -5.27 -1.31 6.71
C ASN A 76 -5.02 -2.67 7.31
N TYR A 77 -3.74 -3.02 7.37
CA TYR A 77 -3.30 -4.30 7.94
C TYR A 77 -2.09 -4.05 8.79
N SER A 78 -1.94 -4.82 9.87
CA SER A 78 -0.70 -4.77 10.63
C SER A 78 0.40 -5.46 9.81
N ILE A 79 1.64 -5.14 10.11
CA ILE A 79 2.76 -5.78 9.43
C ILE A 79 2.75 -7.30 9.72
N ASN A 80 2.36 -7.69 10.92
CA ASN A 80 2.20 -9.11 11.24
C ASN A 80 1.12 -9.78 10.39
N GLU A 81 0.00 -9.08 10.16
CA GLU A 81 -1.05 -9.62 9.29
C GLU A 81 -0.55 -9.79 7.87
N VAL A 82 0.24 -8.85 7.37
CA VAL A 82 0.83 -8.95 6.04
C VAL A 82 1.77 -10.16 5.98
N ALA A 83 2.59 -10.35 7.00
CA ALA A 83 3.49 -11.51 7.05
C ALA A 83 2.68 -12.82 7.03
N ASP A 84 1.56 -12.86 7.75
CA ASP A 84 0.68 -14.03 7.75
C ASP A 84 0.12 -14.31 6.35
N MET A 85 -0.10 -13.29 5.54
CA MET A 85 -0.59 -13.48 4.17
C MET A 85 0.41 -14.22 3.29
N PHE A 86 1.71 -14.05 3.56
CA PHE A 86 2.75 -14.81 2.87
C PHE A 86 2.74 -16.26 3.36
N ASP A 87 2.89 -16.46 4.64
CA ASP A 87 2.80 -17.79 5.26
C ASP A 87 2.77 -17.58 6.78
N LYS A 88 1.70 -18.06 7.38
CA LYS A 88 1.48 -17.88 8.80
C LYS A 88 2.62 -18.43 9.66
N TYR A 89 3.28 -19.46 9.19
CA TYR A 89 4.34 -20.13 9.95
C TYR A 89 5.74 -19.83 9.45
N TYR A 90 5.87 -18.88 8.51
CA TYR A 90 7.18 -18.56 7.96
C TYR A 90 8.01 -17.79 8.98
N ILE A 91 9.32 -18.01 8.94
CA ILE A 91 10.22 -17.40 9.92
C ILE A 91 10.28 -15.89 9.80
N ARG A 92 10.29 -15.22 10.93
CA ARG A 92 10.32 -13.75 11.04
C ARG A 92 11.41 -13.32 11.98
N GLU A 93 11.99 -12.17 11.68
CA GLU A 93 12.96 -11.53 12.54
C GLU A 93 12.46 -10.13 12.87
N TYR A 94 12.42 -9.81 14.16
CA TYR A 94 11.95 -8.51 14.61
C TYR A 94 13.15 -7.65 14.99
N THR A 95 13.19 -6.42 14.46
CA THR A 95 14.26 -5.48 14.71
C THR A 95 13.75 -4.34 15.57
N PRO A 96 14.64 -3.55 16.21
CA PRO A 96 14.18 -2.47 17.09
C PRO A 96 13.32 -1.44 16.37
N ALA A 97 12.33 -0.92 17.09
CA ALA A 97 11.44 0.11 16.56
C ALA A 97 12.22 1.39 16.27
N ARG A 98 11.77 2.15 15.28
CA ARG A 98 12.35 3.43 14.96
C ARG A 98 11.53 4.55 15.57
N LYS A 99 12.22 5.63 15.96
CA LYS A 99 11.54 6.79 16.47
C LYS A 99 10.74 7.43 15.35
N GLY A 100 9.56 7.94 15.69
CA GLY A 100 8.75 8.71 14.75
C GLY A 100 7.93 7.91 13.79
N GLU A 101 7.91 6.60 13.91
CA GLU A 101 7.05 5.80 13.05
C GLU A 101 5.60 5.96 13.50
N TYR A 102 4.71 6.16 12.54
CA TYR A 102 3.29 6.22 12.86
C TYR A 102 2.76 4.81 13.08
N ASP A 103 1.91 4.66 14.07
CA ASP A 103 1.34 3.35 14.38
C ASP A 103 0.26 2.93 13.40
N VAL A 104 -0.47 3.89 12.85
CA VAL A 104 -1.61 3.58 11.99
C VAL A 104 -1.72 4.55 10.83
N THR A 105 -1.96 4.02 9.63
CA THR A 105 -2.38 4.82 8.49
C THR A 105 -3.66 4.22 7.93
N LEU A 106 -4.56 5.06 7.47
CA LEU A 106 -5.80 4.63 6.86
C LEU A 106 -6.34 5.78 6.02
N ALA A 107 -6.51 5.55 4.73
CA ALA A 107 -7.00 6.58 3.84
C ALA A 107 -8.52 6.62 3.81
N ASP A 108 -9.06 7.82 3.64
CA ASP A 108 -10.46 8.00 3.34
C ASP A 108 -10.52 8.52 1.91
N TYR A 109 -10.91 7.68 0.97
CA TYR A 109 -10.90 8.04 -0.45
C TYR A 109 -12.25 8.57 -0.95
N SER A 110 -13.14 8.94 -0.03
CA SER A 110 -14.48 9.39 -0.43
C SER A 110 -14.48 10.58 -1.37
N GLU A 111 -13.58 11.56 -1.17
CA GLU A 111 -13.49 12.71 -2.07
C GLU A 111 -13.04 12.29 -3.48
N ALA A 112 -12.07 11.39 -3.55
CA ALA A 112 -11.61 10.89 -4.85
C ALA A 112 -12.73 10.13 -5.55
N GLN A 113 -13.52 9.36 -4.80
CA GLN A 113 -14.63 8.64 -5.37
C GLN A 113 -15.71 9.60 -5.88
N ASN A 114 -16.05 10.59 -5.07
CA ASN A 114 -17.11 11.53 -5.44
C ASN A 114 -16.75 12.45 -6.58
N LEU A 115 -15.55 12.99 -6.58
CA LEU A 115 -15.14 14.00 -7.56
C LEU A 115 -14.40 13.44 -8.77
N LEU A 116 -13.73 12.32 -8.63
CA LEU A 116 -12.90 11.74 -9.68
C LEU A 116 -13.41 10.40 -10.18
N ASP A 117 -14.46 9.87 -9.56
CA ASP A 117 -14.96 8.53 -9.83
C ASP A 117 -13.83 7.50 -9.65
N TRP A 118 -12.96 7.73 -8.68
CA TRP A 118 -11.82 6.86 -8.39
C TRP A 118 -12.10 5.96 -7.22
N GLU A 119 -11.71 4.71 -7.34
CA GLU A 119 -11.71 3.80 -6.20
C GLU A 119 -10.60 2.77 -6.40
N PRO A 120 -10.11 2.19 -5.30
CA PRO A 120 -9.04 1.21 -5.42
C PRO A 120 -9.60 -0.08 -6.04
N THR A 121 -8.82 -0.69 -6.91
CA THR A 121 -9.24 -1.90 -7.61
C THR A 121 -8.41 -3.12 -7.26
N LYS A 122 -7.23 -2.92 -6.68
CA LYS A 122 -6.31 -4.02 -6.38
C LYS A 122 -6.38 -4.39 -4.91
N ASP A 123 -6.41 -5.68 -4.63
CA ASP A 123 -6.50 -6.19 -3.28
C ASP A 123 -5.17 -6.80 -2.86
N LEU A 124 -4.65 -6.38 -1.70
CA LEU A 124 -3.35 -6.82 -1.21
C LEU A 124 -3.30 -8.33 -1.02
N SER A 125 -4.33 -8.89 -0.40
CA SER A 125 -4.37 -10.33 -0.14
C SER A 125 -4.29 -11.13 -1.43
N ASN A 126 -5.01 -10.71 -2.46
CA ASN A 126 -4.97 -11.39 -3.75
C ASN A 126 -3.60 -11.28 -4.41
N TYR A 127 -2.96 -10.10 -4.30
CA TYR A 127 -1.62 -9.92 -4.84
C TYR A 127 -0.64 -10.88 -4.19
N ILE A 128 -0.66 -10.94 -2.85
CA ILE A 128 0.27 -11.81 -2.12
C ILE A 128 0.01 -13.28 -2.45
N LYS A 129 -1.25 -13.68 -2.55
CA LYS A 129 -1.58 -15.05 -2.94
C LYS A 129 -0.99 -15.43 -4.29
N SER A 130 -0.90 -14.48 -5.20
CA SER A 130 -0.32 -14.74 -6.52
C SER A 130 1.18 -14.99 -6.45
N ILE A 131 1.84 -14.45 -5.43
CA ILE A 131 3.27 -14.62 -5.25
C ILE A 131 3.60 -15.97 -4.63
N VAL A 132 2.83 -16.36 -3.63
CA VAL A 132 3.19 -17.51 -2.79
C VAL A 132 2.75 -18.87 -3.31
N LYS A 133 1.96 -18.88 -4.36
CA LYS A 133 1.46 -20.18 -4.83
C LYS A 133 2.53 -21.04 -5.52
#